data_77f0f75604c4510a1aaf4a765607edd0
#
_entry.id   77f0f75604c4510a1aaf4a765607edd0
#
_cell.length_a   1.000
_cell.length_b   1.000
_cell.length_c   1.000
_cell.angle_alpha   90.00
_cell.angle_beta   90.00
_cell.angle_gamma   90.00
#
_symmetry.space_group_name_H-M   'P 1'
#
loop_
_entity.id
_entity.type
_entity.pdbx_description
1 polymer ?
#
loop_
_entity_poly.entity_id
_entity_poly.type
_entity_poly.pdbx_seq_one_letter_code
_entity_poly.pdbx_strand_id
1 'polypeptide(L)'
;LKTEGKTIISISRSEPEAPFDIFHQHDVSSDDPMPIVDTCIDGLVYFPGTINLKPFQSLKSTSFLEDFQINVLGAIKSIQSYSKNLALSDSASIILYSTVAVQTGMPFHASVAASKGAIEGLTRSLAAEFAPKIRVNCIAPSLTNTPMASRLLSSPEKIEASALRHPLKKIGDPKDLANMTIFLLSDASKWMTGQILHLDGGMSSIK
;
A
#
# COMPACT_ATOMS: atom_id res chain seq x y z
N LEU A 1 14.72 2.09 -7.13
CA LEU A 1 15.00 0.64 -7.38
C LEU A 1 15.67 0.44 -8.74
N LYS A 2 15.10 0.96 -9.82
CA LYS A 2 15.68 0.77 -11.18
C LYS A 2 17.08 1.39 -11.28
N THR A 3 17.29 2.57 -10.72
CA THR A 3 18.61 3.24 -10.63
C THR A 3 19.62 2.48 -9.77
N GLU A 4 19.16 1.55 -8.96
CA GLU A 4 19.99 0.68 -8.10
C GLU A 4 20.22 -0.71 -8.72
N GLY A 5 19.91 -0.88 -10.01
CA GLY A 5 20.10 -2.12 -10.75
C GLY A 5 19.16 -3.26 -10.37
N LYS A 6 18.01 -2.96 -9.74
CA LYS A 6 17.01 -3.96 -9.41
C LYS A 6 16.13 -4.27 -10.62
N THR A 7 15.79 -5.54 -10.79
CA THR A 7 14.79 -5.99 -11.78
C THR A 7 13.38 -5.71 -11.24
N ILE A 8 12.58 -5.03 -12.03
CA ILE A 8 11.21 -4.63 -11.68
C ILE A 8 10.21 -5.43 -12.50
N ILE A 9 9.40 -6.21 -11.82
CA ILE A 9 8.24 -6.89 -12.40
C ILE A 9 7.00 -6.09 -12.01
N SER A 10 6.29 -5.55 -12.99
CA SER A 10 5.05 -4.80 -12.79
C SER A 10 3.85 -5.67 -13.14
N ILE A 11 2.88 -5.73 -12.24
CA ILE A 11 1.61 -6.44 -12.43
C ILE A 11 0.48 -5.44 -12.18
N SER A 12 -0.24 -5.05 -13.22
CA SER A 12 -1.30 -4.03 -13.13
C SER A 12 -2.29 -4.14 -14.31
N ARG A 13 -3.43 -3.45 -14.20
CA ARG A 13 -4.47 -3.44 -15.25
C ARG A 13 -4.03 -2.78 -16.55
N SER A 14 -3.12 -1.83 -16.46
CA SER A 14 -2.55 -1.12 -17.61
C SER A 14 -1.05 -0.98 -17.42
N GLU A 15 -0.33 -0.89 -18.52
CA GLU A 15 1.11 -0.68 -18.51
C GLU A 15 1.46 0.62 -17.78
N PRO A 16 2.38 0.59 -16.80
CA PRO A 16 2.77 1.76 -16.05
C PRO A 16 3.70 2.66 -16.88
N GLU A 17 3.61 3.97 -16.65
CA GLU A 17 4.56 4.95 -17.22
C GLU A 17 5.95 4.86 -16.57
N ALA A 18 6.02 4.33 -15.35
CA ALA A 18 7.28 4.16 -14.62
C ALA A 18 8.14 3.03 -15.23
N PRO A 19 9.48 3.14 -15.18
CA PRO A 19 10.37 2.11 -15.72
C PRO A 19 10.17 0.74 -15.05
N PHE A 20 10.03 -0.30 -15.85
CA PHE A 20 9.97 -1.71 -15.44
C PHE A 20 10.80 -2.57 -16.39
N ASP A 21 11.02 -3.83 -16.05
CA ASP A 21 11.70 -4.82 -16.89
C ASP A 21 10.72 -5.83 -17.50
N ILE A 22 9.74 -6.25 -16.71
CA ILE A 22 8.72 -7.22 -17.11
C ILE A 22 7.35 -6.65 -16.72
N PHE A 23 6.41 -6.74 -17.64
CA PHE A 23 5.03 -6.33 -17.39
C PHE A 23 4.07 -7.48 -17.63
N HIS A 24 3.16 -7.66 -16.69
CA HIS A 24 2.01 -8.55 -16.81
C HIS A 24 0.73 -7.76 -16.60
N GLN A 25 -0.16 -7.81 -17.59
CA GLN A 25 -1.48 -7.23 -17.43
C GLN A 25 -2.35 -8.14 -16.57
N HIS A 26 -2.86 -7.64 -15.47
CA HIS A 26 -3.73 -8.39 -14.57
C HIS A 26 -4.58 -7.47 -13.70
N ASP A 27 -5.83 -7.88 -13.45
CA ASP A 27 -6.73 -7.23 -12.49
C ASP A 27 -6.79 -8.08 -11.22
N VAL A 28 -6.28 -7.56 -10.11
CA VAL A 28 -6.28 -8.27 -8.82
C VAL A 28 -7.67 -8.56 -8.26
N SER A 29 -8.72 -7.89 -8.79
CA SER A 29 -10.11 -8.13 -8.42
C SER A 29 -10.77 -9.25 -9.23
N SER A 30 -10.13 -9.73 -10.32
CA SER A 30 -10.63 -10.84 -11.12
C SER A 30 -10.44 -12.19 -10.43
N ASP A 31 -11.13 -13.21 -10.91
CA ASP A 31 -10.93 -14.61 -10.48
C ASP A 31 -9.78 -15.28 -11.21
N ASP A 32 -9.16 -14.61 -12.18
CA ASP A 32 -8.04 -15.14 -12.93
C ASP A 32 -6.84 -15.44 -12.01
N PRO A 33 -6.05 -16.48 -12.31
CA PRO A 33 -4.82 -16.74 -11.56
C PRO A 33 -3.82 -15.61 -11.73
N MET A 34 -3.03 -15.36 -10.67
CA MET A 34 -1.94 -14.39 -10.75
C MET A 34 -0.92 -14.83 -11.83
N PRO A 35 -0.30 -13.88 -12.55
CA PRO A 35 0.74 -14.18 -13.54
C PRO A 35 1.87 -15.00 -12.95
N ILE A 36 2.41 -15.93 -13.73
CA ILE A 36 3.53 -16.78 -13.30
C ILE A 36 4.81 -15.94 -13.29
N VAL A 37 5.56 -16.06 -12.20
CA VAL A 37 6.90 -15.50 -12.04
C VAL A 37 7.83 -16.64 -11.62
N ASP A 38 8.78 -17.01 -12.48
CA ASP A 38 9.65 -18.19 -12.28
C ASP A 38 10.99 -17.84 -11.63
N THR A 39 11.12 -16.66 -11.04
CA THR A 39 12.37 -16.18 -10.43
C THR A 39 12.23 -15.97 -8.93
N CYS A 40 13.37 -15.91 -8.23
CA CYS A 40 13.46 -15.41 -6.88
C CYS A 40 12.93 -13.97 -6.81
N ILE A 41 12.18 -13.64 -5.76
CA ILE A 41 11.64 -12.30 -5.49
C ILE A 41 12.19 -11.80 -4.15
N ASP A 42 12.95 -10.70 -4.19
CA ASP A 42 13.47 -10.07 -2.97
C ASP A 42 12.48 -9.12 -2.31
N GLY A 43 11.51 -8.63 -3.07
CA GLY A 43 10.51 -7.70 -2.53
C GLY A 43 9.18 -7.76 -3.25
N LEU A 44 8.09 -7.71 -2.48
CA LEU A 44 6.72 -7.58 -2.99
C LEU A 44 6.10 -6.32 -2.42
N VAL A 45 5.61 -5.45 -3.30
CA VAL A 45 4.90 -4.23 -2.90
C VAL A 45 3.49 -4.27 -3.45
N TYR A 46 2.50 -4.25 -2.56
CA TYR A 46 1.10 -4.25 -2.96
C TYR A 46 0.53 -2.83 -2.89
N PHE A 47 0.38 -2.19 -4.05
CA PHE A 47 -0.13 -0.83 -4.20
C PHE A 47 -1.63 -0.70 -4.49
N PRO A 48 -2.35 -1.69 -5.07
CA PRO A 48 -3.74 -1.50 -5.41
C PRO A 48 -4.57 -1.04 -4.21
N GLY A 49 -5.52 -0.15 -4.48
CA GLY A 49 -6.36 0.39 -3.44
C GLY A 49 -7.53 1.20 -4.01
N THR A 50 -8.42 1.60 -3.12
CA THR A 50 -9.62 2.38 -3.44
C THR A 50 -9.73 3.62 -2.55
N ILE A 51 -10.44 4.64 -3.05
CA ILE A 51 -10.90 5.79 -2.26
C ILE A 51 -12.41 5.94 -2.47
N ASN A 52 -13.23 5.33 -1.61
CA ASN A 52 -14.68 5.46 -1.60
C ASN A 52 -15.11 6.27 -0.38
N LEU A 53 -15.20 7.61 -0.54
CA LEU A 53 -15.56 8.51 0.55
C LEU A 53 -17.05 8.87 0.45
N LYS A 54 -17.85 8.33 1.36
CA LYS A 54 -19.30 8.57 1.43
C LYS A 54 -19.77 8.60 2.88
N PRO A 55 -20.86 9.34 3.18
CA PRO A 55 -21.54 9.22 4.47
C PRO A 55 -21.88 7.75 4.77
N PHE A 56 -21.71 7.30 6.01
CA PHE A 56 -21.92 5.89 6.39
C PHE A 56 -23.31 5.39 5.98
N GLN A 57 -24.35 6.22 6.16
CA GLN A 57 -25.72 5.88 5.80
C GLN A 57 -25.96 5.68 4.28
N SER A 58 -25.05 6.21 3.44
CA SER A 58 -25.10 6.07 1.98
C SER A 58 -24.25 4.90 1.46
N LEU A 59 -23.49 4.26 2.34
CA LEU A 59 -22.67 3.10 1.99
C LEU A 59 -23.55 1.84 1.94
N LYS A 60 -23.47 1.12 0.84
CA LYS A 60 -24.10 -0.22 0.70
C LYS A 60 -23.08 -1.28 1.15
N SER A 61 -23.57 -2.45 1.54
CA SER A 61 -22.70 -3.61 1.83
C SER A 61 -21.76 -3.94 0.65
N THR A 62 -22.22 -3.75 -0.59
CA THR A 62 -21.39 -3.92 -1.79
C THR A 62 -20.18 -3.01 -1.82
N SER A 63 -20.28 -1.77 -1.32
CA SER A 63 -19.12 -0.86 -1.25
C SER A 63 -18.03 -1.38 -0.31
N PHE A 64 -18.42 -2.01 0.80
CA PHE A 64 -17.47 -2.67 1.70
C PHE A 64 -16.82 -3.90 1.05
N LEU A 65 -17.61 -4.69 0.33
CA LEU A 65 -17.11 -5.88 -0.38
C LEU A 65 -16.14 -5.49 -1.50
N GLU A 66 -16.43 -4.44 -2.28
CA GLU A 66 -15.57 -3.93 -3.33
C GLU A 66 -14.23 -3.42 -2.76
N ASP A 67 -14.28 -2.62 -1.68
CA ASP A 67 -13.07 -2.15 -1.02
C ASP A 67 -12.27 -3.32 -0.43
N PHE A 68 -12.94 -4.32 0.15
CA PHE A 68 -12.28 -5.49 0.71
C PHE A 68 -11.67 -6.38 -0.39
N GLN A 69 -12.37 -6.57 -1.51
CA GLN A 69 -11.88 -7.34 -2.65
C GLN A 69 -10.56 -6.79 -3.19
N ILE A 70 -10.49 -5.48 -3.42
CA ILE A 70 -9.29 -4.86 -3.98
C ILE A 70 -8.21 -4.70 -2.93
N ASN A 71 -8.53 -4.12 -1.76
CA ASN A 71 -7.50 -3.78 -0.78
C ASN A 71 -6.95 -5.01 -0.06
N VAL A 72 -7.79 -6.03 0.23
CA VAL A 72 -7.43 -7.15 1.11
C VAL A 72 -7.25 -8.46 0.34
N LEU A 73 -8.30 -8.91 -0.37
CA LEU A 73 -8.23 -10.20 -1.06
C LEU A 73 -7.20 -10.19 -2.20
N GLY A 74 -7.07 -9.06 -2.92
CA GLY A 74 -6.02 -8.89 -3.92
C GLY A 74 -4.62 -8.99 -3.32
N ALA A 75 -4.38 -8.39 -2.13
CA ALA A 75 -3.12 -8.52 -1.42
C ALA A 75 -2.84 -9.97 -0.99
N ILE A 76 -3.84 -10.63 -0.40
CA ILE A 76 -3.75 -12.04 0.02
C ILE A 76 -3.41 -12.92 -1.19
N LYS A 77 -4.15 -12.79 -2.29
CA LYS A 77 -3.95 -13.55 -3.53
C LYS A 77 -2.52 -13.37 -4.08
N SER A 78 -2.04 -12.11 -4.11
CA SER A 78 -0.68 -11.79 -4.56
C SER A 78 0.39 -12.43 -3.67
N ILE A 79 0.26 -12.31 -2.35
CA ILE A 79 1.22 -12.88 -1.39
C ILE A 79 1.23 -14.40 -1.47
N GLN A 80 0.06 -15.05 -1.50
CA GLN A 80 -0.05 -16.50 -1.62
C GLN A 80 0.61 -17.02 -2.90
N SER A 81 0.38 -16.34 -4.02
CA SER A 81 0.92 -16.75 -5.33
C SER A 81 2.44 -16.67 -5.37
N TYR A 82 3.04 -15.68 -4.72
CA TYR A 82 4.49 -15.44 -4.78
C TYR A 82 5.26 -15.82 -3.51
N SER A 83 4.60 -16.42 -2.52
CA SER A 83 5.23 -16.83 -1.26
C SER A 83 6.43 -17.76 -1.45
N LYS A 84 6.35 -18.70 -2.41
CA LYS A 84 7.45 -19.61 -2.72
C LYS A 84 8.64 -18.89 -3.34
N ASN A 85 8.39 -17.92 -4.21
CA ASN A 85 9.44 -17.10 -4.84
C ASN A 85 10.14 -16.20 -3.82
N LEU A 86 9.37 -15.61 -2.88
CA LEU A 86 9.90 -14.82 -1.76
C LEU A 86 10.75 -15.69 -0.82
N ALA A 87 10.35 -16.93 -0.57
CA ALA A 87 11.08 -17.86 0.29
C ALA A 87 12.44 -18.32 -0.28
N LEU A 88 12.72 -18.07 -1.56
CA LEU A 88 14.01 -18.34 -2.20
C LEU A 88 15.03 -17.22 -1.92
N SER A 89 14.59 -16.05 -1.49
CA SER A 89 15.48 -14.94 -1.16
C SER A 89 16.05 -15.09 0.24
N ASP A 90 17.28 -14.62 0.42
CA ASP A 90 17.94 -14.57 1.73
C ASP A 90 17.39 -13.45 2.63
N SER A 91 16.73 -12.44 2.07
CA SER A 91 16.24 -11.26 2.79
C SER A 91 14.99 -10.65 2.13
N ALA A 92 13.94 -11.44 1.97
CA ALA A 92 12.70 -10.94 1.35
C ALA A 92 11.94 -9.95 2.22
N SER A 93 11.25 -9.01 1.56
CA SER A 93 10.42 -8.01 2.24
C SER A 93 9.08 -7.80 1.51
N ILE A 94 7.98 -7.82 2.26
CA ILE A 94 6.63 -7.50 1.77
C ILE A 94 6.21 -6.15 2.34
N ILE A 95 5.76 -5.25 1.46
CA ILE A 95 5.26 -3.93 1.83
C ILE A 95 3.78 -3.81 1.44
N LEU A 96 2.96 -3.54 2.43
CA LEU A 96 1.54 -3.28 2.28
C LEU A 96 1.24 -1.80 2.51
N TYR A 97 0.08 -1.34 2.06
CA TYR A 97 -0.34 0.06 2.23
C TYR A 97 -1.68 0.14 2.96
N SER A 98 -1.67 0.82 4.11
CA SER A 98 -2.84 1.24 4.88
C SER A 98 -3.16 2.72 4.63
N THR A 99 -3.71 3.38 5.59
CA THR A 99 -4.01 4.82 5.63
C THR A 99 -4.04 5.33 7.06
N VAL A 100 -3.64 6.57 7.27
CA VAL A 100 -3.76 7.26 8.56
C VAL A 100 -5.21 7.24 9.11
N ALA A 101 -6.21 7.14 8.23
CA ALA A 101 -7.62 7.12 8.62
C ALA A 101 -8.00 5.93 9.52
N VAL A 102 -7.21 4.83 9.51
CA VAL A 102 -7.44 3.70 10.42
C VAL A 102 -7.16 4.09 11.86
N GLN A 103 -6.07 4.81 12.12
CA GLN A 103 -5.67 5.20 13.47
C GLN A 103 -6.41 6.44 13.97
N THR A 104 -6.56 7.47 13.11
CA THR A 104 -7.12 8.76 13.55
C THR A 104 -8.65 8.79 13.53
N GLY A 105 -9.28 7.92 12.75
CA GLY A 105 -10.70 8.03 12.41
C GLY A 105 -10.99 9.28 11.57
N MET A 106 -11.58 9.08 10.40
CA MET A 106 -11.94 10.20 9.52
C MET A 106 -13.38 10.08 9.05
N PRO A 107 -14.15 11.17 9.00
CA PRO A 107 -15.50 11.16 8.42
C PRO A 107 -15.46 10.61 6.99
N PHE A 108 -16.51 9.89 6.61
CA PHE A 108 -16.69 9.33 5.26
C PHE A 108 -15.75 8.20 4.84
N HIS A 109 -14.85 7.73 5.72
CA HIS A 109 -13.85 6.71 5.40
C HIS A 109 -14.23 5.30 5.85
N ALA A 110 -15.48 5.04 6.26
CA ALA A 110 -15.85 3.79 6.96
C ALA A 110 -15.45 2.51 6.18
N SER A 111 -15.74 2.41 4.86
CA SER A 111 -15.43 1.19 4.10
C SER A 111 -13.92 1.02 3.84
N VAL A 112 -13.25 2.09 3.42
CA VAL A 112 -11.81 2.03 3.17
C VAL A 112 -11.02 1.85 4.47
N ALA A 113 -11.43 2.49 5.58
CA ALA A 113 -10.75 2.30 6.87
C ALA A 113 -10.94 0.87 7.41
N ALA A 114 -12.12 0.26 7.22
CA ALA A 114 -12.35 -1.14 7.59
C ALA A 114 -11.43 -2.09 6.81
N SER A 115 -11.34 -1.94 5.49
CA SER A 115 -10.47 -2.78 4.65
C SER A 115 -8.98 -2.53 4.93
N LYS A 116 -8.57 -1.29 5.14
CA LYS A 116 -7.17 -0.96 5.46
C LYS A 116 -6.77 -1.36 6.89
N GLY A 117 -7.73 -1.36 7.83
CA GLY A 117 -7.53 -1.96 9.16
C GLY A 117 -7.28 -3.48 9.07
N ALA A 118 -7.96 -4.17 8.17
CA ALA A 118 -7.69 -5.58 7.90
C ALA A 118 -6.27 -5.81 7.33
N ILE A 119 -5.76 -4.91 6.48
CA ILE A 119 -4.37 -4.94 5.99
C ILE A 119 -3.37 -4.79 7.14
N GLU A 120 -3.64 -3.94 8.13
CA GLU A 120 -2.77 -3.80 9.31
C GLU A 120 -2.75 -5.09 10.17
N GLY A 121 -3.92 -5.71 10.35
CA GLY A 121 -4.01 -7.03 11.01
C GLY A 121 -3.25 -8.11 10.24
N LEU A 122 -3.45 -8.17 8.92
CA LEU A 122 -2.75 -9.08 8.03
C LEU A 122 -1.23 -8.88 8.10
N THR A 123 -0.76 -7.64 8.10
CA THR A 123 0.67 -7.30 8.22
C THR A 123 1.30 -7.94 9.44
N ARG A 124 0.68 -7.79 10.61
CA ARG A 124 1.21 -8.35 11.88
C ARG A 124 1.18 -9.87 11.88
N SER A 125 0.10 -10.47 11.40
CA SER A 125 -0.05 -11.92 11.32
C SER A 125 1.00 -12.56 10.41
N LEU A 126 1.14 -12.03 9.18
CA LEU A 126 2.14 -12.54 8.24
C LEU A 126 3.57 -12.27 8.69
N ALA A 127 3.83 -11.15 9.36
CA ALA A 127 5.15 -10.89 9.94
C ALA A 127 5.54 -11.96 10.98
N ALA A 128 4.60 -12.40 11.80
CA ALA A 128 4.83 -13.45 12.79
C ALA A 128 5.01 -14.83 12.12
N GLU A 129 4.22 -15.12 11.10
CA GLU A 129 4.24 -16.43 10.41
C GLU A 129 5.49 -16.60 9.53
N PHE A 130 5.93 -15.54 8.84
CA PHE A 130 7.01 -15.61 7.86
C PHE A 130 8.41 -15.36 8.46
N ALA A 131 8.48 -14.83 9.69
CA ALA A 131 9.75 -14.64 10.36
C ALA A 131 10.48 -16.00 10.58
N PRO A 132 11.81 -16.04 10.50
CA PRO A 132 12.73 -14.92 10.23
C PRO A 132 13.02 -14.66 8.73
N LYS A 133 12.42 -15.40 7.81
CA LYS A 133 12.80 -15.39 6.38
C LYS A 133 12.28 -14.18 5.61
N ILE A 134 11.04 -13.77 5.87
CA ILE A 134 10.39 -12.69 5.13
C ILE A 134 9.90 -11.65 6.11
N ARG A 135 10.29 -10.40 5.91
CA ARG A 135 9.79 -9.27 6.69
C ARG A 135 8.50 -8.75 6.06
N VAL A 136 7.53 -8.38 6.87
CA VAL A 136 6.26 -7.81 6.41
C VAL A 136 5.99 -6.53 7.16
N ASN A 137 5.90 -5.40 6.44
CA ASN A 137 5.62 -4.09 7.02
C ASN A 137 4.54 -3.37 6.22
N CYS A 138 3.92 -2.39 6.83
CA CYS A 138 2.86 -1.59 6.23
C CYS A 138 3.19 -0.10 6.34
N ILE A 139 2.95 0.65 5.26
CA ILE A 139 3.00 2.11 5.27
C ILE A 139 1.57 2.64 5.36
N ALA A 140 1.30 3.54 6.29
CA ALA A 140 0.02 4.21 6.48
C ALA A 140 0.15 5.71 6.15
N PRO A 141 -0.03 6.10 4.87
CA PRO A 141 0.09 7.48 4.46
C PRO A 141 -1.13 8.32 4.82
N SER A 142 -0.94 9.62 4.89
CA SER A 142 -2.00 10.61 4.75
C SER A 142 -2.16 11.01 3.28
N LEU A 143 -2.95 12.08 3.03
CA LEU A 143 -3.22 12.57 1.70
C LEU A 143 -1.93 12.91 0.95
N THR A 144 -1.71 12.20 -0.14
CA THR A 144 -0.52 12.31 -0.99
C THR A 144 -0.95 12.72 -2.40
N ASN A 145 -0.15 13.55 -3.06
CA ASN A 145 -0.43 14.06 -4.40
C ASN A 145 -0.28 12.96 -5.46
N THR A 146 -1.34 12.20 -5.67
CA THR A 146 -1.41 11.08 -6.62
C THR A 146 -2.63 11.22 -7.53
N PRO A 147 -2.68 10.56 -8.69
CA PRO A 147 -3.89 10.52 -9.52
C PRO A 147 -5.14 10.06 -8.76
N MET A 148 -5.00 9.13 -7.82
CA MET A 148 -6.09 8.66 -6.97
C MET A 148 -6.68 9.77 -6.08
N ALA A 149 -5.86 10.72 -5.65
CA ALA A 149 -6.25 11.85 -4.81
C ALA A 149 -6.75 13.08 -5.60
N SER A 150 -6.75 13.05 -6.94
CA SER A 150 -7.01 14.21 -7.80
C SER A 150 -8.30 14.94 -7.48
N ARG A 151 -9.38 14.22 -7.13
CA ARG A 151 -10.67 14.84 -6.75
C ARG A 151 -10.57 15.62 -5.44
N LEU A 152 -9.74 15.18 -4.50
CA LEU A 152 -9.52 15.83 -3.21
C LEU A 152 -8.60 17.05 -3.34
N LEU A 153 -7.76 17.08 -4.37
CA LEU A 153 -6.75 18.10 -4.65
C LEU A 153 -7.07 18.90 -5.93
N SER A 154 -8.36 19.05 -6.26
CA SER A 154 -8.81 19.59 -7.55
C SER A 154 -8.72 21.11 -7.68
N SER A 155 -8.36 21.84 -6.61
CA SER A 155 -8.10 23.27 -6.68
C SER A 155 -7.01 23.69 -5.68
N PRO A 156 -6.35 24.86 -5.88
CA PRO A 156 -5.36 25.40 -4.95
C PRO A 156 -5.89 25.53 -3.52
N GLU A 157 -7.14 25.95 -3.35
CA GLU A 157 -7.78 26.13 -2.03
C GLU A 157 -7.93 24.78 -1.31
N LYS A 158 -8.30 23.72 -2.04
CA LYS A 158 -8.40 22.37 -1.46
C LYS A 158 -7.02 21.80 -1.09
N ILE A 159 -6.01 22.09 -1.90
CA ILE A 159 -4.62 21.70 -1.60
C ILE A 159 -4.15 22.40 -0.33
N GLU A 160 -4.36 23.72 -0.22
CA GLU A 160 -3.99 24.50 0.95
C GLU A 160 -4.75 24.04 2.21
N ALA A 161 -6.07 23.90 2.13
CA ALA A 161 -6.87 23.39 3.23
C ALA A 161 -6.45 21.99 3.69
N SER A 162 -6.05 21.13 2.75
CA SER A 162 -5.51 19.81 3.06
C SER A 162 -4.13 19.89 3.71
N ALA A 163 -3.26 20.75 3.21
CA ALA A 163 -1.92 20.98 3.76
C ALA A 163 -1.98 21.50 5.20
N LEU A 164 -2.87 22.44 5.49
CA LEU A 164 -3.06 23.02 6.83
C LEU A 164 -3.48 22.01 7.90
N ARG A 165 -4.08 20.90 7.50
CA ARG A 165 -4.46 19.80 8.42
C ARG A 165 -3.26 19.01 8.94
N HIS A 166 -2.12 19.08 8.25
CA HIS A 166 -0.89 18.41 8.66
C HIS A 166 -0.01 19.35 9.49
N PRO A 167 0.60 18.87 10.58
CA PRO A 167 1.59 19.67 11.32
C PRO A 167 2.71 20.23 10.44
N LEU A 168 3.19 19.46 9.46
CA LEU A 168 4.22 19.93 8.50
C LEU A 168 3.70 20.89 7.42
N LYS A 169 2.40 21.28 7.45
CA LYS A 169 1.76 22.26 6.55
C LYS A 169 1.95 21.95 5.05
N LYS A 170 2.03 20.70 4.70
CA LYS A 170 2.10 20.21 3.32
C LYS A 170 1.36 18.89 3.16
N ILE A 171 0.91 18.59 1.94
CA ILE A 171 0.46 17.25 1.54
C ILE A 171 1.67 16.37 1.23
N GLY A 172 1.50 15.04 1.27
CA GLY A 172 2.57 14.10 0.94
C GLY A 172 2.99 14.16 -0.54
N ASP A 173 4.25 13.92 -0.80
CA ASP A 173 4.78 13.68 -2.15
C ASP A 173 4.90 12.16 -2.39
N PRO A 174 4.53 11.64 -3.56
CA PRO A 174 4.75 10.23 -3.92
C PRO A 174 6.20 9.75 -3.69
N LYS A 175 7.19 10.65 -3.82
CA LYS A 175 8.60 10.36 -3.53
C LYS A 175 8.85 10.02 -2.07
N ASP A 176 8.10 10.62 -1.15
CA ASP A 176 8.23 10.30 0.29
C ASP A 176 7.83 8.84 0.53
N LEU A 177 6.75 8.37 -0.13
CA LEU A 177 6.29 6.99 -0.07
C LEU A 177 7.28 6.03 -0.73
N ALA A 178 7.80 6.41 -1.90
CA ALA A 178 8.80 5.64 -2.62
C ALA A 178 10.08 5.45 -1.79
N ASN A 179 10.59 6.50 -1.17
CA ASN A 179 11.78 6.45 -0.31
C ASN A 179 11.57 5.51 0.89
N MET A 180 10.41 5.58 1.56
CA MET A 180 10.08 4.68 2.66
C MET A 180 9.97 3.24 2.18
N THR A 181 9.38 3.02 1.01
CA THR A 181 9.27 1.68 0.40
C THR A 181 10.64 1.10 0.10
N ILE A 182 11.54 1.88 -0.52
CA ILE A 182 12.92 1.47 -0.81
C ILE A 182 13.65 1.12 0.49
N PHE A 183 13.54 1.96 1.52
CA PHE A 183 14.12 1.68 2.83
C PHE A 183 13.62 0.35 3.40
N LEU A 184 12.31 0.10 3.37
CA LEU A 184 11.73 -1.14 3.91
C LEU A 184 12.06 -2.38 3.08
N LEU A 185 12.34 -2.23 1.79
CA LEU A 185 12.81 -3.32 0.93
C LEU A 185 14.31 -3.62 1.13
N SER A 186 15.08 -2.67 1.64
CA SER A 186 16.54 -2.77 1.77
C SER A 186 16.98 -3.42 3.09
N ASP A 187 18.26 -3.78 3.17
CA ASP A 187 18.91 -4.28 4.38
C ASP A 187 19.00 -3.24 5.51
N ALA A 188 18.85 -1.95 5.19
CA ALA A 188 18.81 -0.89 6.20
C ALA A 188 17.64 -1.07 7.19
N SER A 189 16.60 -1.82 6.81
CA SER A 189 15.45 -2.15 7.66
C SER A 189 15.40 -3.61 8.12
N LYS A 190 16.51 -4.35 8.05
CA LYS A 190 16.54 -5.79 8.37
C LYS A 190 16.07 -6.16 9.79
N TRP A 191 16.01 -5.20 10.71
CA TRP A 191 15.51 -5.37 12.08
C TRP A 191 14.05 -4.91 12.25
N MET A 192 13.32 -4.70 11.12
CA MET A 192 11.94 -4.21 11.13
C MET A 192 11.01 -5.21 10.46
N THR A 193 10.05 -5.73 11.23
CA THR A 193 8.93 -6.53 10.72
C THR A 193 7.68 -6.29 11.59
N GLY A 194 6.49 -6.47 11.04
CA GLY A 194 5.21 -6.28 11.71
C GLY A 194 4.84 -4.82 12.00
N GLN A 195 5.58 -3.85 11.44
CA GLN A 195 5.37 -2.43 11.73
C GLN A 195 4.32 -1.80 10.83
N ILE A 196 3.54 -0.89 11.41
CA ILE A 196 2.67 0.05 10.69
C ILE A 196 3.29 1.43 10.82
N LEU A 197 3.86 1.93 9.71
CA LEU A 197 4.64 3.16 9.68
C LEU A 197 3.79 4.29 9.11
N HIS A 198 3.46 5.28 9.95
CA HIS A 198 2.70 6.45 9.53
C HIS A 198 3.60 7.44 8.80
N LEU A 199 3.23 7.75 7.56
CA LEU A 199 3.90 8.76 6.73
C LEU A 199 2.88 9.85 6.37
N ASP A 200 2.64 10.75 7.32
CA ASP A 200 1.45 11.57 7.37
C ASP A 200 1.69 13.04 7.76
N GLY A 201 2.93 13.50 7.74
CA GLY A 201 3.28 14.87 8.12
C GLY A 201 2.96 15.21 9.58
N GLY A 202 2.88 14.19 10.44
CA GLY A 202 2.61 14.33 11.87
C GLY A 202 1.11 14.27 12.24
N MET A 203 0.22 14.07 11.27
CA MET A 203 -1.25 14.14 11.48
C MET A 203 -1.75 13.18 12.56
N SER A 204 -1.20 11.97 12.66
CA SER A 204 -1.65 10.96 13.62
C SER A 204 -0.94 11.03 14.97
N SER A 205 0.16 11.79 15.09
CA SER A 205 1.05 11.72 16.24
C SER A 205 1.16 13.04 17.02
N ILE A 206 0.89 14.18 16.38
CA ILE A 206 1.07 15.52 16.95
C ILE A 206 -0.29 16.23 16.95
N LYS A 207 -0.62 16.92 18.07
CA LYS A 207 -1.82 17.76 18.22
C LYS A 207 -1.47 19.22 18.13
#